data_85389061cdab6665715fcf52f0c3b908
#
_entry.id   85389061cdab6665715fcf52f0c3b908
#
_cell.length_a   1.000
_cell.length_b   1.000
_cell.length_c   1.000
_cell.angle_alpha   90.00
_cell.angle_beta   90.00
_cell.angle_gamma   90.00
#
_symmetry.space_group_name_H-M   'P 1'
#
loop_
_entity.id
_entity.type
_entity.pdbx_description
1 polymer ?
#
loop_
_entity_poly.entity_id
_entity_poly.type
_entity_poly.pdbx_seq_one_letter_code
_entity_poly.pdbx_strand_id
1 'polypeptide(L)'
;VLINIKSNEEYDLSGSGELIIAEVLNEFILQKNSVLPHSYALHQNFPNPFNPVTSLRYDLPKQSFVTLTIYDLIGREITQLVNTTQEAGFRSVQWDATDSFGKPVSAGIYLYKITTGKFVQTKKMVLVK
;
A
#
# COMPACT_ATOMS: atom_id res chain seq x y z
N VAL A 1 30.81 -16.33 13.54
CA VAL A 1 30.77 -16.00 13.82
C VAL A 1 30.76 -16.41 14.29
N LEU A 2 30.29 -16.02 13.93
CA LEU A 2 29.98 -15.98 14.13
C LEU A 2 29.96 -16.20 14.78
N ILE A 3 30.11 -16.23 14.45
CA ILE A 3 29.91 -16.22 14.82
C ILE A 3 29.85 -16.36 15.43
N ASN A 4 29.71 -16.45 14.80
CA ASN A 4 29.45 -16.40 15.19
C ASN A 4 29.39 -16.47 15.80
N ILE A 5 29.36 -16.41 15.60
CA ILE A 5 29.13 -16.28 15.76
C ILE A 5 29.21 -16.40 16.47
N LYS A 6 28.78 -16.17 16.03
CA LYS A 6 28.57 -16.11 16.20
C LYS A 6 28.66 -15.88 16.67
N SER A 7 28.74 -16.52 16.39
CA SER A 7 28.62 -16.26 16.51
C SER A 7 28.64 -16.13 16.95
N ASN A 8 28.52 -16.08 16.67
CA ASN A 8 28.30 -15.80 16.70
C ASN A 8 28.23 -15.59 16.78
N GLU A 9 27.84 -15.04 16.27
CA GLU A 9 27.49 -14.79 15.79
C GLU A 9 27.58 -14.57 15.77
N GLU A 10 27.79 -14.81 15.77
CA GLU A 10 27.67 -14.67 15.36
C GLU A 10 27.68 -14.38 15.19
N TYR A 11 27.68 -14.31 15.03
CA TYR A 11 27.38 -14.14 14.43
C TYR A 11 27.50 -13.61 14.31
N ASP A 12 27.93 -14.05 14.16
CA ASP A 12 27.97 -13.65 13.79
C ASP A 12 28.04 -13.45 13.62
N LEU A 13 27.75 -13.17 13.16
CA LEU A 13 27.64 -12.95 12.60
C LEU A 13 28.00 -12.63 12.56
N SER A 14 28.37 -13.06 12.11
CA SER A 14 28.71 -12.59 11.93
C SER A 14 28.95 -12.72 11.73
N GLY A 15 28.72 -12.85 11.37
CA GLY A 15 28.91 -12.63 10.85
C GLY A 15 28.74 -13.00 10.69
N SER A 16 28.49 -12.59 10.38
CA SER A 16 28.06 -12.55 10.24
C SER A 16 27.75 -12.91 10.22
N GLY A 17 27.81 -13.21 9.83
CA GLY A 17 27.39 -13.26 9.52
C GLY A 17 27.16 -13.64 9.69
N GLU A 18 26.73 -13.13 9.21
CA GLU A 18 26.30 -13.03 9.29
C GLU A 18 26.05 -13.16 9.13
N LEU A 19 26.36 -13.82 8.56
CA LEU A 19 26.08 -13.69 8.44
C LEU A 19 25.66 -14.00 8.35
N ILE A 20 25.62 -14.11 7.94
CA ILE A 20 25.34 -13.95 7.89
C ILE A 20 24.87 -14.16 8.00
N ILE A 21 24.54 -14.40 7.58
CA ILE A 21 24.20 -14.07 7.76
C ILE A 21 23.95 -13.92 7.62
N ALA A 22 23.42 -14.05 7.10
CA ALA A 22 23.24 -13.28 7.06
C ALA A 22 23.01 -13.41 6.66
N GLU A 23 22.78 -13.52 6.45
CA GLU A 23 22.47 -13.09 6.17
C GLU A 23 21.94 -13.13 6.14
N VAL A 24 21.64 -13.60 5.49
CA VAL A 24 21.35 -13.19 5.58
C VAL A 24 20.89 -13.09 5.85
N LEU A 25 20.51 -13.53 5.70
CA LEU A 25 20.29 -12.96 5.99
C LEU A 25 20.03 -12.59 5.79
N ASN A 26 19.77 -12.77 5.43
CA ASN A 26 19.63 -11.91 5.33
C ASN A 26 19.16 -11.87 5.01
N GLU A 27 18.74 -11.97 4.36
CA GLU A 27 18.45 -11.45 4.16
C GLU A 27 17.87 -11.26 4.40
N PHE A 28 17.59 -11.73 4.26
CA PHE A 28 17.25 -11.22 4.64
C PHE A 28 16.97 -10.60 4.93
N ILE A 29 16.94 -10.87 4.92
CA ILE A 29 16.91 -10.03 5.20
C ILE A 29 16.80 -9.63 5.03
N LEU A 30 16.63 -9.65 4.72
CA LEU A 30 16.65 -8.98 4.56
C LEU A 30 16.26 -8.88 4.61
N GLN A 31 16.04 -8.88 4.55
CA GLN A 31 15.75 -8.46 4.55
C GLN A 31 15.38 -8.25 5.04
N LYS A 32 15.08 -8.51 5.49
CA LYS A 32 14.71 -7.89 5.86
C LYS A 32 14.84 -6.68 6.29
N ASN A 33 15.02 -6.30 6.23
CA ASN A 33 15.17 -4.89 6.25
C ASN A 33 14.22 -4.16 5.37
N SER A 34 12.98 -4.25 5.65
CA SER A 34 11.99 -3.58 4.88
C SER A 34 12.01 -2.12 5.18
N VAL A 35 11.93 -1.30 4.14
CA VAL A 35 11.71 0.13 4.27
C VAL A 35 10.20 0.32 4.46
N LEU A 36 9.83 1.02 5.52
CA LEU A 36 8.44 1.34 5.82
C LEU A 36 8.19 2.83 5.63
N PRO A 37 6.96 3.22 5.27
CA PRO A 37 6.62 4.63 5.19
C PRO A 37 6.77 5.31 6.55
N HIS A 38 7.16 6.58 6.54
CA HIS A 38 7.27 7.38 7.75
C HIS A 38 5.93 7.98 8.18
N SER A 39 5.01 8.11 7.24
CA SER A 39 3.72 8.75 7.51
C SER A 39 2.65 8.15 6.61
N TYR A 40 1.39 8.42 6.98
CA TYR A 40 0.27 8.09 6.11
C TYR A 40 0.29 8.99 4.88
N ALA A 41 -0.05 8.44 3.73
CA ALA A 41 -0.14 9.20 2.49
C ALA A 41 -1.10 8.53 1.54
N LEU A 42 -1.78 9.34 0.74
CA LEU A 42 -2.59 8.88 -0.38
C LEU A 42 -2.01 9.49 -1.64
N HIS A 43 -1.65 8.67 -2.60
CA HIS A 43 -0.99 9.12 -3.82
C HIS A 43 -1.99 9.33 -4.94
N GLN A 44 -1.62 10.13 -5.91
CA GLN A 44 -2.42 10.31 -7.12
C GLN A 44 -2.48 8.96 -7.84
N ASN A 45 -3.66 8.59 -8.30
CA ASN A 45 -3.85 7.34 -9.05
C ASN A 45 -3.05 7.36 -10.35
N PHE A 46 -2.66 6.20 -10.82
CA PHE A 46 -1.93 6.08 -12.07
C PHE A 46 -2.40 4.83 -12.82
N PRO A 47 -2.68 4.95 -14.11
CA PRO A 47 -2.70 6.17 -14.93
C PRO A 47 -3.85 7.11 -14.55
N ASN A 48 -3.70 8.38 -14.89
CA ASN A 48 -4.73 9.39 -14.70
C ASN A 48 -4.57 10.47 -15.80
N PRO A 49 -5.50 10.62 -16.74
CA PRO A 49 -6.77 9.87 -16.85
C PRO A 49 -6.55 8.39 -17.12
N PHE A 50 -7.57 7.59 -16.85
CA PHE A 50 -7.45 6.13 -17.01
C PHE A 50 -8.62 5.55 -17.80
N ASN A 51 -8.44 4.33 -18.36
CA ASN A 51 -9.46 3.65 -19.15
C ASN A 51 -9.14 2.15 -19.22
N PRO A 52 -9.89 1.29 -18.58
CA PRO A 52 -10.79 1.57 -17.45
C PRO A 52 -10.12 1.31 -16.10
N VAL A 53 -8.84 0.92 -16.06
CA VAL A 53 -8.17 0.45 -14.85
C VAL A 53 -7.15 1.48 -14.38
N THR A 54 -7.12 1.72 -13.09
CA THR A 54 -6.12 2.57 -12.47
C THR A 54 -5.68 1.96 -11.15
N SER A 55 -4.48 2.31 -10.72
CA SER A 55 -3.94 1.89 -9.42
C SER A 55 -3.99 3.04 -8.45
N LEU A 56 -4.47 2.75 -7.24
CA LEU A 56 -4.51 3.70 -6.15
C LEU A 56 -3.51 3.23 -5.10
N ARG A 57 -2.54 4.08 -4.78
CA ARG A 57 -1.47 3.73 -3.86
C ARG A 57 -1.58 4.57 -2.60
N TYR A 58 -1.27 3.95 -1.48
CA TYR A 58 -1.30 4.63 -0.20
C TYR A 58 -0.27 4.01 0.74
N ASP A 59 0.18 4.80 1.69
CA ASP A 59 1.25 4.42 2.60
C ASP A 59 0.72 4.28 4.01
N LEU A 60 1.11 3.19 4.68
CA LEU A 60 0.75 2.91 6.06
C LEU A 60 2.03 2.78 6.89
N PRO A 61 2.28 3.69 7.83
CA PRO A 61 3.49 3.58 8.68
C PRO A 61 3.39 2.48 9.70
N LYS A 62 2.19 2.01 9.99
CA LYS A 62 1.95 0.92 10.95
C LYS A 62 0.67 0.18 10.55
N GLN A 63 0.45 -0.96 11.18
CA GLN A 63 -0.78 -1.72 10.97
C GLN A 63 -1.98 -0.82 11.27
N SER A 64 -2.94 -0.78 10.35
CA SER A 64 -4.06 0.16 10.44
C SER A 64 -5.30 -0.42 9.82
N PHE A 65 -6.46 -0.01 10.36
CA PHE A 65 -7.74 -0.32 9.71
C PHE A 65 -7.96 0.73 8.64
N VAL A 66 -8.14 0.28 7.40
CA VAL A 66 -8.18 1.16 6.23
C VAL A 66 -9.52 1.05 5.55
N THR A 67 -10.11 2.21 5.24
CA THR A 67 -11.28 2.32 4.39
C THR A 67 -10.91 3.18 3.18
N LEU A 68 -11.09 2.64 1.99
CA LEU A 68 -10.82 3.36 0.74
C LEU A 68 -12.05 3.25 -0.13
N THR A 69 -12.70 4.38 -0.36
CA THR A 69 -14.02 4.44 -0.99
C THR A 69 -14.00 5.36 -2.20
N ILE A 70 -14.71 4.96 -3.25
CA ILE A 70 -14.86 5.73 -4.47
C ILE A 70 -16.23 6.43 -4.45
N TYR A 71 -16.23 7.72 -4.77
CA TYR A 71 -17.45 8.54 -4.86
C TYR A 71 -17.55 9.20 -6.22
N ASP A 72 -18.77 9.51 -6.63
CA ASP A 72 -18.97 10.40 -7.79
C ASP A 72 -18.88 11.86 -7.31
N LEU A 73 -19.03 12.80 -8.24
CA LEU A 73 -18.94 14.23 -7.92
C LEU A 73 -20.09 14.74 -7.05
N ILE A 74 -21.18 14.01 -7.02
CA ILE A 74 -22.34 14.39 -6.18
C ILE A 74 -22.12 13.92 -4.75
N GLY A 75 -21.14 13.04 -4.54
CA GLY A 75 -20.85 12.49 -3.22
C GLY A 75 -21.48 11.13 -2.96
N ARG A 76 -22.07 10.52 -3.99
CA ARG A 76 -22.64 9.19 -3.82
C ARG A 76 -21.53 8.15 -3.83
N GLU A 77 -21.60 7.20 -2.93
CA GLU A 77 -20.65 6.11 -2.88
C GLU A 77 -20.85 5.19 -4.09
N ILE A 78 -19.76 4.97 -4.83
CA ILE A 78 -19.77 4.07 -5.99
C ILE A 78 -19.39 2.67 -5.55
N THR A 79 -18.27 2.54 -4.85
CA THR A 79 -17.79 1.25 -4.33
C THR A 79 -16.76 1.49 -3.25
N GLN A 80 -16.55 0.47 -2.43
CA GLN A 80 -15.52 0.50 -1.39
C GLN A 80 -14.47 -0.53 -1.75
N LEU A 81 -13.25 -0.07 -2.00
CA LEU A 81 -12.18 -0.94 -2.48
C LEU A 81 -11.47 -1.65 -1.34
N VAL A 82 -11.35 -0.98 -0.20
CA VAL A 82 -10.67 -1.54 0.97
C VAL A 82 -11.52 -1.22 2.20
N ASN A 83 -11.69 -2.21 3.06
CA ASN A 83 -12.41 -2.05 4.32
C ASN A 83 -11.95 -3.13 5.27
N THR A 84 -10.69 -3.04 5.69
CA THR A 84 -10.07 -4.07 6.51
C THR A 84 -8.79 -3.56 7.14
N THR A 85 -8.26 -4.31 8.10
CA THR A 85 -6.98 -4.04 8.70
C THR A 85 -5.87 -4.52 7.76
N GLN A 86 -4.88 -3.68 7.53
CA GLN A 86 -3.73 -3.99 6.69
C GLN A 86 -2.44 -3.70 7.43
N GLU A 87 -1.42 -4.48 7.10
CA GLU A 87 -0.10 -4.31 7.65
C GLU A 87 0.56 -3.05 7.13
N ALA A 88 1.55 -2.55 7.88
CA ALA A 88 2.36 -1.42 7.45
C ALA A 88 3.00 -1.70 6.09
N GLY A 89 3.17 -0.67 5.30
CA GLY A 89 3.85 -0.79 4.01
C GLY A 89 3.31 0.16 2.97
N PHE A 90 3.89 0.05 1.77
CA PHE A 90 3.43 0.78 0.59
C PHE A 90 2.39 -0.11 -0.09
N ARG A 91 1.14 0.33 -0.06
CA ARG A 91 0.01 -0.47 -0.50
C ARG A 91 -0.54 0.01 -1.82
N SER A 92 -1.18 -0.91 -2.55
CA SER A 92 -1.78 -0.60 -3.83
C SER A 92 -3.03 -1.43 -4.02
N VAL A 93 -4.05 -0.83 -4.63
CA VAL A 93 -5.27 -1.52 -5.03
C VAL A 93 -5.69 -0.98 -6.38
N GLN A 94 -6.29 -1.84 -7.20
CA GLN A 94 -6.77 -1.42 -8.52
C GLN A 94 -8.27 -1.20 -8.51
N TRP A 95 -8.71 -0.22 -9.31
CA TRP A 95 -10.12 -0.01 -9.60
C TRP A 95 -10.34 -0.15 -11.10
N ASP A 96 -11.34 -0.91 -11.47
CA ASP A 96 -11.66 -1.22 -12.84
C ASP A 96 -12.87 -0.45 -13.37
N ALA A 97 -13.22 0.65 -12.70
CA ALA A 97 -14.33 1.52 -13.09
C ALA A 97 -15.69 0.82 -12.98
N THR A 98 -15.85 -0.05 -12.00
CA THR A 98 -17.14 -0.68 -11.74
C THR A 98 -17.68 -0.27 -10.36
N ASP A 99 -19.00 -0.31 -10.21
CA ASP A 99 -19.63 -0.05 -8.92
C ASP A 99 -19.62 -1.32 -8.05
N SER A 100 -20.26 -1.24 -6.90
CA SER A 100 -20.28 -2.37 -5.95
C SER A 100 -21.06 -3.58 -6.47
N PHE A 101 -21.82 -3.41 -7.55
CA PHE A 101 -22.54 -4.51 -8.19
C PHE A 101 -21.79 -5.04 -9.41
N GLY A 102 -20.59 -4.54 -9.67
CA GLY A 102 -19.80 -4.97 -10.82
C GLY A 102 -20.18 -4.33 -12.13
N LYS A 103 -21.01 -3.30 -12.11
CA LYS A 103 -21.45 -2.62 -13.33
C LYS A 103 -20.50 -1.49 -13.68
N PRO A 104 -20.14 -1.33 -14.97
CA PRO A 104 -19.30 -0.21 -15.38
C PRO A 104 -19.97 1.13 -15.08
N VAL A 105 -19.17 2.09 -14.65
CA VAL A 105 -19.66 3.45 -14.41
C VAL A 105 -19.31 4.34 -15.59
N SER A 106 -19.99 5.50 -15.69
CA SER A 106 -19.81 6.42 -16.81
C SER A 106 -18.45 7.10 -16.74
N ALA A 107 -17.93 7.51 -17.90
CA ALA A 107 -16.76 8.38 -17.94
C ALA A 107 -17.04 9.67 -17.18
N GLY A 108 -16.04 10.20 -16.52
CA GLY A 108 -16.18 11.42 -15.76
C GLY A 108 -15.18 11.49 -14.63
N ILE A 109 -15.46 12.41 -13.70
CA ILE A 109 -14.58 12.65 -12.56
C ILE A 109 -15.12 11.90 -11.35
N TYR A 110 -14.21 11.22 -10.66
CA TYR A 110 -14.50 10.47 -9.44
C TYR A 110 -13.56 10.90 -8.33
N LEU A 111 -14.00 10.71 -7.11
CA LEU A 111 -13.18 11.02 -5.93
C LEU A 111 -12.88 9.72 -5.21
N TYR A 112 -11.69 9.59 -4.69
CA TYR A 112 -11.37 8.48 -3.82
C TYR A 112 -10.85 9.01 -2.49
N LYS A 113 -11.35 8.40 -1.41
CA LYS A 113 -11.09 8.87 -0.06
C LYS A 113 -10.57 7.72 0.79
N ILE A 114 -9.44 7.94 1.44
CA ILE A 114 -8.90 7.01 2.42
C ILE A 114 -9.20 7.53 3.81
N THR A 115 -9.59 6.63 4.69
CA THR A 115 -9.76 6.93 6.11
C THR A 115 -9.05 5.84 6.89
N THR A 116 -8.12 6.23 7.75
CA THR A 116 -7.43 5.29 8.63
C THR A 116 -7.03 6.05 9.90
N GLY A 117 -7.60 5.66 11.02
CA GLY A 117 -7.43 6.38 12.27
C GLY A 117 -7.86 7.82 12.11
N LYS A 118 -6.95 8.75 12.38
CA LYS A 118 -7.24 10.19 12.23
C LYS A 118 -6.85 10.72 10.86
N PHE A 119 -6.22 9.89 10.02
CA PHE A 119 -5.80 10.33 8.70
C PHE A 119 -6.95 10.18 7.71
N VAL A 120 -7.30 11.27 7.05
CA VAL A 120 -8.34 11.29 6.02
C VAL A 120 -7.82 12.14 4.87
N GLN A 121 -7.86 11.60 3.67
CA GLN A 121 -7.47 12.35 2.48
C GLN A 121 -8.31 11.92 1.29
N THR A 122 -8.66 12.90 0.44
CA THR A 122 -9.45 12.68 -0.76
C THR A 122 -8.69 13.22 -1.96
N LYS A 123 -8.73 12.47 -3.05
CA LYS A 123 -8.14 12.90 -4.31
C LYS A 123 -9.11 12.67 -5.46
N LYS A 124 -8.83 13.34 -6.56
CA LYS A 124 -9.68 13.31 -7.76
C LYS A 124 -9.00 12.49 -8.85
N MET A 125 -9.81 11.77 -9.61
CA MET A 125 -9.32 11.01 -10.76
C MET A 125 -10.30 11.15 -11.92
N VAL A 126 -9.80 10.91 -13.14
CA VAL A 126 -10.59 11.10 -14.36
C VAL A 126 -10.65 9.79 -15.14
N LEU A 127 -11.87 9.31 -15.35
CA LEU A 127 -12.13 8.13 -16.17
C LEU A 127 -12.53 8.58 -17.57
N VAL A 128 -11.81 8.08 -18.57
CA VAL A 128 -12.13 8.34 -19.99
C VAL A 128 -12.52 7.02 -20.64
N LYS A 129 -13.25 7.13 -21.73
CA LYS A 129 -13.69 5.94 -22.50
C LYS A 129 -13.56 6.17 -23.98
#